data_3d5d3bab5970f75ff27c149547574c23
#
_entry.id   3d5d3bab5970f75ff27c149547574c23
#
_cell.length_a   1.000
_cell.length_b   1.000
_cell.length_c   1.000
_cell.angle_alpha   90.00
_cell.angle_beta   90.00
_cell.angle_gamma   90.00
#
_symmetry.space_group_name_H-M   'P 1'
#
loop_
_entity.id
_entity.type
_entity.pdbx_description
1 polymer ?
#
loop_
_entity_poly.entity_id
_entity_poly.type
_entity_poly.pdbx_seq_one_letter_code
_entity_poly.pdbx_strand_id
1 'polypeptide(L)'
;MKRFLLVFSAILLASSIFAQSNNSIYNKYSGKQGVSSVYISPSMFKMMKSLPEVEIYDDKDVHFEQIIKSFEGMYVIEVEDIALVKSMISDVESMIAKGNLELLMEVKEPDETVRIYVEKEGDMFKKFIMLEREDDSATFISIDAKMPQEAVAELLK
;
A
#
# COMPACT_ATOMS: atom_id res chain seq x y z
N MET A 1 45.09 -15.02 -1.94
CA MET A 1 44.36 -14.09 -1.05
C MET A 1 43.48 -13.11 -1.82
N LYS A 2 43.91 -12.53 -2.94
CA LYS A 2 43.07 -11.56 -3.72
C LYS A 2 41.76 -12.15 -4.25
N ARG A 3 41.71 -13.43 -4.59
CA ARG A 3 40.51 -14.11 -5.11
C ARG A 3 39.45 -14.36 -4.01
N PHE A 4 39.86 -14.59 -2.77
CA PHE A 4 38.99 -14.74 -1.60
C PHE A 4 38.31 -13.43 -1.21
N LEU A 5 39.05 -12.30 -1.34
CA LEU A 5 38.52 -10.96 -1.06
C LEU A 5 37.40 -10.55 -2.05
N LEU A 6 37.55 -10.94 -3.32
CA LEU A 6 36.55 -10.67 -4.36
C LEU A 6 35.23 -11.47 -4.13
N VAL A 7 35.36 -12.72 -3.71
CA VAL A 7 34.18 -13.56 -3.40
C VAL A 7 33.44 -13.06 -2.15
N PHE A 8 34.18 -12.64 -1.13
CA PHE A 8 33.61 -12.07 0.10
C PHE A 8 32.95 -10.72 -0.13
N SER A 9 33.50 -9.88 -1.01
CA SER A 9 32.93 -8.60 -1.44
C SER A 9 31.63 -8.81 -2.25
N ALA A 10 31.55 -9.84 -3.10
CA ALA A 10 30.36 -10.16 -3.87
C ALA A 10 29.20 -10.67 -2.98
N ILE A 11 29.51 -11.39 -1.90
CA ILE A 11 28.50 -11.87 -0.93
C ILE A 11 27.92 -10.71 -0.09
N LEU A 12 28.77 -9.71 0.25
CA LEU A 12 28.30 -8.51 0.98
C LEU A 12 27.42 -7.59 0.14
N LEU A 13 27.60 -7.58 -1.20
CA LEU A 13 26.73 -6.83 -2.12
C LEU A 13 25.39 -7.52 -2.39
N ALA A 14 25.32 -8.85 -2.22
CA ALA A 14 24.08 -9.61 -2.40
C ALA A 14 23.10 -9.49 -1.21
N SER A 15 23.55 -9.05 -0.04
CA SER A 15 22.72 -8.95 1.17
C SER A 15 21.88 -7.66 1.27
N SER A 16 22.06 -6.70 0.38
CA SER A 16 21.26 -5.46 0.34
C SER A 16 19.97 -5.54 -0.46
N ILE A 17 19.66 -6.71 -1.05
CA ILE A 17 18.48 -6.87 -1.94
C ILE A 17 17.20 -7.28 -1.16
N PHE A 18 17.29 -7.63 0.12
CA PHE A 18 16.14 -8.21 0.85
C PHE A 18 15.29 -7.24 1.67
N ALA A 19 15.53 -5.93 1.59
CA ALA A 19 14.75 -4.93 2.35
C ALA A 19 14.08 -3.86 1.49
N GLN A 20 14.07 -3.99 0.16
CA GLN A 20 13.28 -3.07 -0.67
C GLN A 20 11.82 -3.49 -0.66
N SER A 21 10.96 -2.59 -0.18
CA SER A 21 9.51 -2.75 -0.33
C SER A 21 9.21 -2.91 -1.82
N ASN A 22 8.31 -3.82 -2.19
CA ASN A 22 7.91 -4.02 -3.58
C ASN A 22 7.11 -2.84 -4.16
N ASN A 23 6.90 -1.77 -3.39
CA ASN A 23 6.15 -0.60 -3.80
C ASN A 23 7.07 0.49 -4.36
N SER A 24 7.05 0.67 -5.67
CA SER A 24 7.90 1.63 -6.38
C SER A 24 7.63 3.09 -5.99
N ILE A 25 6.37 3.44 -5.71
CA ILE A 25 5.98 4.80 -5.29
C ILE A 25 6.55 5.07 -3.91
N TYR A 26 6.36 4.14 -2.96
CA TYR A 26 6.90 4.28 -1.62
C TYR A 26 8.43 4.47 -1.66
N ASN A 27 9.15 3.63 -2.41
CA ASN A 27 10.60 3.70 -2.51
C ASN A 27 11.11 5.00 -3.15
N LYS A 28 10.34 5.57 -4.09
CA LYS A 28 10.72 6.81 -4.78
C LYS A 28 10.53 8.06 -3.91
N TYR A 29 9.49 8.09 -3.06
CA TYR A 29 9.06 9.29 -2.36
C TYR A 29 9.40 9.29 -0.88
N SER A 30 9.48 8.14 -0.20
CA SER A 30 9.79 8.06 1.23
C SER A 30 11.13 8.72 1.55
N GLY A 31 11.18 9.43 2.67
CA GLY A 31 12.38 10.13 3.15
C GLY A 31 12.72 11.43 2.43
N LYS A 32 11.90 11.90 1.49
CA LYS A 32 12.06 13.23 0.89
C LYS A 32 11.51 14.32 1.81
N GLN A 33 12.03 15.53 1.68
CA GLN A 33 11.50 16.69 2.38
C GLN A 33 10.06 16.98 1.91
N GLY A 34 9.15 17.31 2.83
CA GLY A 34 7.74 17.55 2.54
C GLY A 34 6.96 16.26 2.19
N VAL A 35 7.50 15.11 2.62
CA VAL A 35 6.84 13.81 2.43
C VAL A 35 6.78 13.06 3.76
N SER A 36 5.56 12.72 4.16
CA SER A 36 5.29 11.77 5.24
C SER A 36 5.15 10.37 4.66
N SER A 37 5.72 9.35 5.33
CA SER A 37 5.64 7.98 4.86
C SER A 37 5.44 6.99 5.99
N VAL A 38 4.56 6.00 5.77
CA VAL A 38 4.31 4.90 6.70
C VAL A 38 4.44 3.58 5.94
N TYR A 39 5.11 2.62 6.56
CA TYR A 39 5.14 1.24 6.11
C TYR A 39 4.73 0.31 7.24
N ILE A 40 3.70 -0.50 7.00
CA ILE A 40 3.29 -1.57 7.90
C ILE A 40 3.64 -2.90 7.22
N SER A 41 4.55 -3.63 7.85
CA SER A 41 5.08 -4.87 7.28
C SER A 41 4.10 -6.05 7.40
N PRO A 42 4.26 -7.09 6.58
CA PRO A 42 3.52 -8.35 6.74
C PRO A 42 3.66 -8.96 8.14
N SER A 43 4.83 -8.80 8.78
CA SER A 43 5.07 -9.30 10.13
C SER A 43 4.22 -8.58 11.17
N MET A 44 3.98 -7.26 11.00
CA MET A 44 3.09 -6.50 11.88
C MET A 44 1.65 -6.99 11.77
N PHE A 45 1.15 -7.20 10.54
CA PHE A 45 -0.19 -7.77 10.33
C PHE A 45 -0.31 -9.19 10.90
N LYS A 46 0.73 -10.03 10.77
CA LYS A 46 0.74 -11.36 11.40
C LYS A 46 0.67 -11.28 12.92
N MET A 47 1.38 -10.33 13.51
CA MET A 47 1.35 -10.11 14.96
C MET A 47 -0.05 -9.66 15.40
N MET A 48 -0.67 -8.73 14.70
CA MET A 48 -2.04 -8.29 14.98
C MET A 48 -3.06 -9.44 14.89
N LYS A 49 -2.91 -10.34 13.92
CA LYS A 49 -3.76 -11.54 13.77
C LYS A 49 -3.61 -12.54 14.93
N SER A 50 -2.49 -12.51 15.66
CA SER A 50 -2.22 -13.42 16.79
C SER A 50 -2.64 -12.85 18.15
N LEU A 51 -3.06 -11.59 18.20
CA LEU A 51 -3.59 -11.00 19.43
C LEU A 51 -4.97 -11.64 19.73
N PRO A 52 -5.27 -11.92 21.02
CA PRO A 52 -6.63 -12.31 21.38
C PRO A 52 -7.59 -11.22 20.97
N GLU A 53 -8.80 -11.64 20.56
CA GLU A 53 -9.86 -10.72 20.16
C GLU A 53 -10.05 -9.67 21.26
N VAL A 54 -9.65 -8.45 20.95
CA VAL A 54 -10.07 -7.30 21.75
C VAL A 54 -11.48 -7.01 21.28
N GLU A 55 -12.47 -7.34 22.10
CA GLU A 55 -13.86 -6.93 21.89
C GLU A 55 -13.89 -5.39 21.82
N ILE A 56 -13.67 -4.84 20.64
CA ILE A 56 -13.87 -3.43 20.35
C ILE A 56 -15.34 -3.29 19.97
N TYR A 57 -16.15 -3.13 21.02
CA TYR A 57 -17.50 -2.54 21.06
C TYR A 57 -18.45 -2.76 19.89
N ASP A 58 -19.56 -3.41 20.30
CA ASP A 58 -20.90 -3.26 19.76
C ASP A 58 -21.27 -4.07 18.50
N ASP A 59 -22.40 -4.69 18.60
CA ASP A 59 -23.12 -5.69 17.82
C ASP A 59 -23.24 -5.49 16.29
N LYS A 60 -22.47 -4.62 15.65
CA LYS A 60 -22.59 -4.30 14.21
C LYS A 60 -21.30 -4.36 13.38
N ASP A 61 -20.12 -4.56 13.97
CA ASP A 61 -18.85 -4.44 13.24
C ASP A 61 -18.10 -5.77 13.04
N VAL A 62 -18.82 -6.84 12.83
CA VAL A 62 -18.28 -8.21 12.72
C VAL A 62 -17.30 -8.41 11.57
N HIS A 63 -17.25 -7.51 10.58
CA HIS A 63 -16.50 -7.75 9.35
C HIS A 63 -15.17 -7.01 9.25
N PHE A 64 -14.95 -5.96 10.04
CA PHE A 64 -13.71 -5.17 9.97
C PHE A 64 -12.46 -5.98 10.35
N GLU A 65 -12.59 -6.88 11.31
CA GLU A 65 -11.52 -7.78 11.72
C GLU A 65 -11.10 -8.74 10.60
N GLN A 66 -12.05 -9.27 9.84
CA GLN A 66 -11.77 -10.16 8.71
C GLN A 66 -11.02 -9.43 7.60
N ILE A 67 -11.33 -8.14 7.37
CA ILE A 67 -10.62 -7.31 6.40
C ILE A 67 -9.16 -7.14 6.82
N ILE A 68 -8.93 -6.70 8.06
CA ILE A 68 -7.57 -6.50 8.58
C ILE A 68 -6.79 -7.83 8.55
N LYS A 69 -7.44 -8.94 8.84
CA LYS A 69 -6.83 -10.28 8.76
C LYS A 69 -6.42 -10.65 7.33
N SER A 70 -7.03 -10.08 6.30
CA SER A 70 -6.65 -10.32 4.90
C SER A 70 -5.46 -9.48 4.43
N PHE A 71 -5.08 -8.43 5.17
CA PHE A 71 -3.98 -7.54 4.78
C PHE A 71 -2.62 -8.22 5.00
N GLU A 72 -1.71 -7.98 4.04
CA GLU A 72 -0.35 -8.51 4.04
C GLU A 72 0.72 -7.43 4.13
N GLY A 73 0.39 -6.19 3.80
CA GLY A 73 1.30 -5.05 3.89
C GLY A 73 0.58 -3.75 3.54
N MET A 74 1.07 -2.63 4.05
CA MET A 74 0.50 -1.31 3.77
C MET A 74 1.60 -0.27 3.62
N TYR A 75 1.45 0.57 2.62
CA TYR A 75 2.33 1.71 2.32
C TYR A 75 1.49 2.96 2.22
N VAL A 76 1.92 4.01 2.91
CA VAL A 76 1.31 5.34 2.83
C VAL A 76 2.38 6.35 2.46
N ILE A 77 2.09 7.21 1.50
CA ILE A 77 2.86 8.40 1.14
C ILE A 77 1.91 9.57 1.10
N GLU A 78 2.21 10.58 1.86
CA GLU A 78 1.54 11.87 1.84
C GLU A 78 2.56 12.93 1.42
N VAL A 79 2.24 13.74 0.44
CA VAL A 79 3.10 14.78 -0.13
C VAL A 79 2.42 16.12 0.04
N GLU A 80 3.07 17.03 0.76
CA GLU A 80 2.67 18.43 0.96
C GLU A 80 3.56 19.42 0.16
N ASP A 81 4.62 18.92 -0.49
CA ASP A 81 5.46 19.73 -1.37
C ASP A 81 4.83 19.80 -2.77
N ILE A 82 4.32 20.97 -3.14
CA ILE A 82 3.63 21.23 -4.41
C ILE A 82 4.48 20.80 -5.63
N ALA A 83 5.80 20.89 -5.55
CA ALA A 83 6.68 20.46 -6.64
C ALA A 83 6.68 18.92 -6.80
N LEU A 84 6.50 18.20 -5.70
CA LEU A 84 6.45 16.74 -5.71
C LEU A 84 5.04 16.19 -5.95
N VAL A 85 3.98 16.91 -5.58
CA VAL A 85 2.58 16.48 -5.74
C VAL A 85 2.28 16.06 -7.18
N LYS A 86 2.57 16.92 -8.16
CA LYS A 86 2.33 16.62 -9.58
C LYS A 86 3.11 15.41 -10.06
N SER A 87 4.37 15.28 -9.60
CA SER A 87 5.23 14.16 -9.97
C SER A 87 4.69 12.85 -9.39
N MET A 88 4.28 12.84 -8.12
CA MET A 88 3.72 11.64 -7.49
C MET A 88 2.42 11.22 -8.14
N ILE A 89 1.50 12.14 -8.39
CA ILE A 89 0.23 11.85 -9.07
C ILE A 89 0.50 11.22 -10.44
N SER A 90 1.40 11.79 -11.25
CA SER A 90 1.75 11.27 -12.57
C SER A 90 2.36 9.87 -12.51
N ASP A 91 3.22 9.60 -11.52
CA ASP A 91 3.82 8.28 -11.32
C ASP A 91 2.75 7.24 -10.91
N VAL A 92 1.84 7.60 -10.01
CA VAL A 92 0.75 6.72 -9.57
C VAL A 92 -0.21 6.44 -10.73
N GLU A 93 -0.62 7.46 -11.49
CA GLU A 93 -1.47 7.30 -12.67
C GLU A 93 -0.79 6.42 -13.75
N SER A 94 0.52 6.58 -13.95
CA SER A 94 1.31 5.72 -14.84
C SER A 94 1.37 4.28 -14.36
N MET A 95 1.50 4.06 -13.05
CA MET A 95 1.48 2.72 -12.45
C MET A 95 0.10 2.07 -12.63
N ILE A 96 -0.99 2.81 -12.39
CA ILE A 96 -2.36 2.34 -12.57
C ILE A 96 -2.60 1.96 -14.04
N ALA A 97 -2.20 2.81 -14.98
CA ALA A 97 -2.39 2.57 -16.42
C ALA A 97 -1.62 1.35 -16.95
N LYS A 98 -0.48 1.01 -16.35
CA LYS A 98 0.35 -0.15 -16.73
C LYS A 98 -0.04 -1.44 -16.00
N GLY A 99 -0.72 -1.31 -14.86
CA GLY A 99 -1.16 -2.42 -14.04
C GLY A 99 -2.54 -2.95 -14.48
N ASN A 100 -2.91 -4.10 -13.91
CA ASN A 100 -4.24 -4.68 -14.08
C ASN A 100 -5.16 -4.19 -12.94
N LEU A 101 -5.32 -2.86 -12.86
CA LEU A 101 -6.05 -2.18 -11.80
C LEU A 101 -7.40 -1.69 -12.32
N GLU A 102 -8.46 -2.06 -11.65
CA GLU A 102 -9.83 -1.62 -11.94
C GLU A 102 -10.21 -0.49 -10.97
N LEU A 103 -10.87 0.55 -11.48
CA LEU A 103 -11.45 1.60 -10.63
C LEU A 103 -12.65 1.01 -9.87
N LEU A 104 -12.57 1.03 -8.55
CA LEU A 104 -13.62 0.53 -7.67
C LEU A 104 -14.55 1.66 -7.22
N MET A 105 -13.99 2.82 -6.88
CA MET A 105 -14.75 3.96 -6.38
C MET A 105 -14.06 5.28 -6.78
N GLU A 106 -14.86 6.29 -7.08
CA GLU A 106 -14.42 7.67 -7.23
C GLU A 106 -15.34 8.60 -6.43
N VAL A 107 -14.76 9.46 -5.62
CA VAL A 107 -15.43 10.58 -4.94
C VAL A 107 -14.84 11.86 -5.49
N LYS A 108 -15.69 12.81 -5.85
CA LYS A 108 -15.28 14.14 -6.33
C LYS A 108 -15.97 15.20 -5.51
N GLU A 109 -15.16 16.04 -4.91
CA GLU A 109 -15.56 17.29 -4.26
C GLU A 109 -14.90 18.47 -5.00
N PRO A 110 -15.30 19.73 -4.72
CA PRO A 110 -14.74 20.88 -5.43
C PRO A 110 -13.21 20.96 -5.36
N ASP A 111 -12.62 20.64 -4.20
CA ASP A 111 -11.19 20.81 -3.89
C ASP A 111 -10.47 19.47 -3.69
N GLU A 112 -11.19 18.33 -3.78
CA GLU A 112 -10.66 17.01 -3.49
C GLU A 112 -11.17 15.95 -4.48
N THR A 113 -10.31 15.00 -4.81
CA THR A 113 -10.70 13.78 -5.55
C THR A 113 -10.06 12.57 -4.90
N VAL A 114 -10.89 11.59 -4.52
CA VAL A 114 -10.44 10.29 -4.02
C VAL A 114 -10.79 9.22 -5.05
N ARG A 115 -9.81 8.39 -5.42
CA ARG A 115 -10.00 7.22 -6.27
C ARG A 115 -9.45 5.98 -5.60
N ILE A 116 -10.24 4.92 -5.61
CA ILE A 116 -9.84 3.61 -5.11
C ILE A 116 -9.82 2.63 -6.27
N TYR A 117 -8.70 1.97 -6.43
CA TYR A 117 -8.46 0.94 -7.44
C TYR A 117 -8.19 -0.40 -6.77
N VAL A 118 -8.45 -1.47 -7.49
CA VAL A 118 -8.21 -2.83 -7.03
C VAL A 118 -7.53 -3.65 -8.11
N GLU A 119 -6.55 -4.46 -7.70
CA GLU A 119 -5.96 -5.51 -8.51
C GLU A 119 -6.56 -6.85 -8.12
N LYS A 120 -7.03 -7.60 -9.14
CA LYS A 120 -7.65 -8.92 -8.97
C LYS A 120 -6.81 -10.01 -9.62
N GLU A 121 -6.82 -11.18 -9.01
CA GLU A 121 -6.32 -12.42 -9.58
C GLU A 121 -7.36 -13.52 -9.36
N GLY A 122 -8.11 -13.86 -10.42
CA GLY A 122 -9.31 -14.70 -10.28
C GLY A 122 -10.33 -14.06 -9.35
N ASP A 123 -10.79 -14.81 -8.36
CA ASP A 123 -11.79 -14.36 -7.37
C ASP A 123 -11.14 -13.72 -6.12
N MET A 124 -9.85 -13.36 -6.19
CA MET A 124 -9.11 -12.78 -5.08
C MET A 124 -8.72 -11.34 -5.37
N PHE A 125 -8.98 -10.45 -4.43
CA PHE A 125 -8.36 -9.14 -4.39
C PHE A 125 -6.94 -9.26 -3.83
N LYS A 126 -5.97 -8.74 -4.59
CA LYS A 126 -4.53 -8.80 -4.27
C LYS A 126 -3.98 -7.49 -3.78
N LYS A 127 -4.54 -6.39 -4.25
CA LYS A 127 -4.06 -5.06 -3.91
C LYS A 127 -5.20 -4.04 -3.98
N PHE A 128 -5.19 -3.13 -3.04
CA PHE A 128 -5.99 -1.91 -3.07
C PHE A 128 -5.06 -0.71 -3.18
N ILE A 129 -5.43 0.25 -4.00
CA ILE A 129 -4.71 1.51 -4.16
C ILE A 129 -5.71 2.64 -3.99
N MET A 130 -5.43 3.56 -3.08
CA MET A 130 -6.13 4.83 -2.95
C MET A 130 -5.21 5.95 -3.39
N LEU A 131 -5.72 6.84 -4.23
CA LEU A 131 -5.11 8.11 -4.59
C LEU A 131 -6.09 9.22 -4.26
N GLU A 132 -5.73 10.02 -3.29
CA GLU A 132 -6.36 11.27 -2.92
C GLU A 132 -5.56 12.43 -3.50
N ARG A 133 -6.26 13.43 -4.01
CA ARG A 133 -5.69 14.64 -4.61
C ARG A 133 -6.43 15.83 -4.06
N GLU A 134 -5.68 16.75 -3.51
CA GLU A 134 -6.12 18.10 -3.14
C GLU A 134 -5.35 19.13 -3.98
N ASP A 135 -5.63 20.41 -3.77
CA ASP A 135 -4.99 21.50 -4.51
C ASP A 135 -3.47 21.56 -4.28
N ASP A 136 -3.02 21.33 -3.04
CA ASP A 136 -1.63 21.49 -2.60
C ASP A 136 -1.03 20.22 -1.99
N SER A 137 -1.79 19.14 -1.87
CA SER A 137 -1.34 17.86 -1.34
C SER A 137 -1.82 16.66 -2.15
N ALA A 138 -1.22 15.52 -1.91
CA ALA A 138 -1.72 14.24 -2.42
C ALA A 138 -1.32 13.10 -1.50
N THR A 139 -2.25 12.15 -1.31
CA THR A 139 -2.04 10.95 -0.53
C THR A 139 -2.15 9.72 -1.41
N PHE A 140 -1.15 8.85 -1.31
CA PHE A 140 -1.13 7.53 -1.93
C PHE A 140 -1.12 6.46 -0.85
N ILE A 141 -2.08 5.53 -0.90
CA ILE A 141 -2.12 4.34 -0.04
C ILE A 141 -2.12 3.11 -0.93
N SER A 142 -1.26 2.15 -0.62
CA SER A 142 -1.24 0.83 -1.24
C SER A 142 -1.32 -0.23 -0.16
N ILE A 143 -2.30 -1.13 -0.28
CA ILE A 143 -2.52 -2.24 0.65
C ILE A 143 -2.39 -3.53 -0.15
N ASP A 144 -1.41 -4.35 0.21
CA ASP A 144 -1.32 -5.73 -0.27
C ASP A 144 -2.26 -6.61 0.57
N ALA A 145 -3.05 -7.45 -0.08
CA ALA A 145 -4.09 -8.25 0.57
C ALA A 145 -4.24 -9.63 -0.07
N LYS A 146 -4.89 -10.52 0.66
CA LYS A 146 -5.44 -11.79 0.15
C LYS A 146 -6.89 -11.90 0.59
N MET A 147 -7.78 -11.23 -0.13
CA MET A 147 -9.17 -11.12 0.23
C MET A 147 -10.06 -11.78 -0.83
N PRO A 148 -10.82 -12.82 -0.49
CA PRO A 148 -11.84 -13.36 -1.39
C PRO A 148 -12.87 -12.28 -1.76
N GLN A 149 -13.33 -12.29 -3.00
CA GLN A 149 -14.31 -11.31 -3.49
C GLN A 149 -15.63 -11.37 -2.70
N GLU A 150 -16.01 -12.55 -2.24
CA GLU A 150 -17.20 -12.77 -1.41
C GLU A 150 -17.13 -12.03 -0.07
N ALA A 151 -15.93 -11.94 0.53
CA ALA A 151 -15.75 -11.22 1.79
C ALA A 151 -16.05 -9.72 1.66
N VAL A 152 -15.74 -9.12 0.50
CA VAL A 152 -16.11 -7.72 0.23
C VAL A 152 -17.60 -7.55 0.04
N ALA A 153 -18.26 -8.50 -0.59
CA ALA A 153 -19.73 -8.47 -0.78
C ALA A 153 -20.49 -8.59 0.55
N GLU A 154 -19.94 -9.25 1.54
CA GLU A 154 -20.54 -9.35 2.88
C GLU A 154 -20.44 -8.03 3.66
N LEU A 155 -19.41 -7.22 3.39
CA LEU A 155 -19.21 -5.91 4.03
C LEU A 155 -20.21 -4.83 3.56
N LEU A 156 -20.81 -5.04 2.40
CA LEU A 156 -21.74 -4.10 1.78
C LEU A 156 -23.21 -4.42 2.08
N LYS A 157 -23.48 -5.44 2.90
CA LYS A 157 -24.81 -5.83 3.35
C LYS A 157 -25.17 -5.22 4.70
#